data_156077df36cdcb69e1c180a0579d1a23
#
_entry.id   156077df36cdcb69e1c180a0579d1a23
#
_cell.length_a   1.000
_cell.length_b   1.000
_cell.length_c   1.000
_cell.angle_alpha   90.00
_cell.angle_beta   90.00
_cell.angle_gamma   90.00
#
_symmetry.space_group_name_H-M   'P 1'
#
loop_
_entity.id
_entity.type
_entity.pdbx_description
1 polymer ?
#
loop_
_entity_poly.entity_id
_entity_poly.type
_entity_poly.pdbx_seq_one_letter_code
_entity_poly.pdbx_strand_id
1 'polypeptide(L)'
;LRQDNLNIVVESIDIKILEKIKKAKRGSLFYTEDFLSFGNYKAVSKALERLVNEEQLSRVSRGIFAVLEKDPHLGEVFPTAEKIAESIRKRDKARIIPTGTLALNALGLSTQIPTNLVYLTDGSARTIKVGKRTIVLKKASPKNLSAIGSISGIVIQALKEIGKENVTEIEI
;
A
#
# COMPACT_ATOMS: atom_id res chain seq x y z
N LEU A 1 -53.04 12.68 -19.23
CA LEU A 1 -52.10 12.40 -18.12
C LEU A 1 -50.98 11.53 -18.66
N ARG A 2 -49.89 12.16 -19.09
CA ARG A 2 -48.64 11.48 -19.46
C ARG A 2 -47.94 11.08 -18.17
N GLN A 3 -47.76 9.77 -17.97
CA GLN A 3 -46.85 9.23 -16.98
C GLN A 3 -45.42 9.45 -17.52
N ASP A 4 -44.71 10.39 -16.97
CA ASP A 4 -43.26 10.54 -17.16
C ASP A 4 -42.58 9.36 -16.44
N ASN A 5 -42.29 8.31 -17.21
CA ASN A 5 -41.38 7.26 -16.77
C ASN A 5 -39.99 7.88 -16.61
N LEU A 6 -39.70 8.31 -15.40
CA LEU A 6 -38.31 8.55 -14.95
C LEU A 6 -37.57 7.22 -15.04
N ASN A 7 -36.95 6.96 -16.18
CA ASN A 7 -35.91 5.93 -16.30
C ASN A 7 -34.78 6.32 -15.36
N ILE A 8 -34.87 5.85 -14.12
CA ILE A 8 -33.72 5.85 -13.22
C ILE A 8 -32.72 4.87 -13.85
N VAL A 9 -31.78 5.39 -14.62
CA VAL A 9 -30.63 4.63 -15.08
C VAL A 9 -29.84 4.26 -13.83
N VAL A 10 -30.06 3.06 -13.34
CA VAL A 10 -29.26 2.52 -12.24
C VAL A 10 -27.86 2.31 -12.80
N GLU A 11 -26.98 3.28 -12.56
CA GLU A 11 -25.59 3.17 -12.94
C GLU A 11 -24.99 1.90 -12.35
N SER A 12 -24.35 1.10 -13.19
CA SER A 12 -23.69 -0.12 -12.76
C SER A 12 -22.55 0.22 -11.78
N ILE A 13 -22.23 -0.72 -10.89
CA ILE A 13 -21.12 -0.57 -9.94
C ILE A 13 -19.81 -0.29 -10.68
N ASP A 14 -19.61 -0.91 -11.84
CA ASP A 14 -18.43 -0.72 -12.69
C ASP A 14 -18.27 0.73 -13.14
N ILE A 15 -19.36 1.37 -13.58
CA ILE A 15 -19.37 2.78 -14.01
C ILE A 15 -18.99 3.68 -12.83
N LYS A 16 -19.58 3.47 -11.66
CA LYS A 16 -19.28 4.25 -10.45
C LYS A 16 -17.82 4.12 -10.02
N ILE A 17 -17.26 2.91 -10.10
CA ILE A 17 -15.84 2.65 -9.83
C ILE A 17 -14.99 3.39 -10.86
N LEU A 18 -15.26 3.26 -12.16
CA LEU A 18 -14.53 3.93 -13.23
C LEU A 18 -14.53 5.45 -13.08
N GLU A 19 -15.64 6.06 -12.73
CA GLU A 19 -15.71 7.50 -12.48
C GLU A 19 -14.82 7.92 -11.31
N LYS A 20 -14.80 7.14 -10.23
CA LYS A 20 -13.96 7.42 -9.06
C LYS A 20 -12.48 7.30 -9.39
N ILE A 21 -12.07 6.27 -10.10
CA ILE A 21 -10.66 6.06 -10.47
C ILE A 21 -10.16 7.07 -11.52
N LYS A 22 -11.03 7.51 -12.45
CA LYS A 22 -10.68 8.54 -13.45
C LYS A 22 -10.36 9.91 -12.81
N LYS A 23 -10.97 10.21 -11.66
CA LYS A 23 -10.71 11.46 -10.89
C LYS A 23 -9.41 11.40 -10.09
N ALA A 24 -8.83 10.22 -9.91
CA ALA A 24 -7.62 10.04 -9.14
C ALA A 24 -6.36 10.22 -10.01
N LYS A 25 -5.25 10.59 -9.37
CA LYS A 25 -3.95 10.67 -10.05
C LYS A 25 -3.51 9.26 -10.47
N ARG A 26 -2.82 9.15 -11.61
CA ARG A 26 -2.16 7.91 -12.03
C ARG A 26 -1.18 7.46 -10.95
N GLY A 27 -1.02 6.16 -10.77
CA GLY A 27 -0.25 5.59 -9.68
C GLY A 27 -0.95 5.63 -8.31
N SER A 28 -2.23 6.06 -8.25
CA SER A 28 -3.04 5.98 -7.02
C SER A 28 -3.39 4.54 -6.70
N LEU A 29 -3.37 4.22 -5.39
CA LEU A 29 -3.76 2.92 -4.85
C LEU A 29 -5.20 2.98 -4.36
N PHE A 30 -5.94 1.91 -4.63
CA PHE A 30 -7.31 1.71 -4.21
C PHE A 30 -7.44 0.37 -3.48
N TYR A 31 -8.35 0.33 -2.54
CA TYR A 31 -8.70 -0.87 -1.80
C TYR A 31 -10.15 -1.27 -2.10
N THR A 32 -10.48 -2.56 -1.96
CA THR A 32 -11.87 -3.00 -2.15
C THR A 32 -12.84 -2.18 -1.30
N GLU A 33 -12.42 -1.85 -0.08
CA GLU A 33 -13.20 -1.07 0.89
C GLU A 33 -13.55 0.34 0.42
N ASP A 34 -12.73 0.94 -0.44
CA ASP A 34 -12.96 2.30 -0.98
C ASP A 34 -14.22 2.40 -1.86
N PHE A 35 -14.76 1.26 -2.28
CA PHE A 35 -15.88 1.15 -3.19
C PHE A 35 -17.14 0.52 -2.55
N LEU A 36 -17.11 0.20 -1.26
CA LEU A 36 -18.25 -0.44 -0.57
C LEU A 36 -19.49 0.45 -0.47
N SER A 37 -19.33 1.77 -0.70
CA SER A 37 -20.47 2.68 -0.84
C SER A 37 -21.29 2.44 -2.12
N PHE A 38 -20.74 1.72 -3.10
CA PHE A 38 -21.40 1.45 -4.38
C PHE A 38 -22.15 0.11 -4.40
N GLY A 39 -21.92 -0.76 -3.40
CA GLY A 39 -22.58 -2.05 -3.29
C GLY A 39 -21.96 -2.94 -2.21
N ASN A 40 -22.52 -4.15 -2.06
CA ASN A 40 -21.96 -5.11 -1.12
C ASN A 40 -20.58 -5.63 -1.59
N TYR A 41 -19.83 -6.21 -0.66
CA TYR A 41 -18.45 -6.69 -0.90
C TYR A 41 -18.36 -7.64 -2.11
N LYS A 42 -19.30 -8.57 -2.24
CA LYS A 42 -19.30 -9.56 -3.35
C LYS A 42 -19.52 -8.90 -4.72
N ALA A 43 -20.44 -7.95 -4.80
CA ALA A 43 -20.73 -7.22 -6.02
C ALA A 43 -19.56 -6.30 -6.42
N VAL A 44 -19.00 -5.55 -5.45
CA VAL A 44 -17.83 -4.71 -5.65
C VAL A 44 -16.62 -5.54 -6.08
N SER A 45 -16.35 -6.68 -5.42
CA SER A 45 -15.23 -7.55 -5.80
C SER A 45 -15.35 -8.07 -7.23
N LYS A 46 -16.56 -8.47 -7.66
CA LYS A 46 -16.81 -8.90 -9.03
C LYS A 46 -16.64 -7.77 -10.04
N ALA A 47 -17.09 -6.55 -9.70
CA ALA A 47 -16.90 -5.38 -10.54
C ALA A 47 -15.41 -5.05 -10.72
N LEU A 48 -14.64 -5.06 -9.63
CA LEU A 48 -13.19 -4.85 -9.67
C LEU A 48 -12.48 -5.94 -10.49
N GLU A 49 -12.93 -7.20 -10.42
CA GLU A 49 -12.38 -8.27 -11.27
C GLU A 49 -12.63 -8.04 -12.75
N ARG A 50 -13.83 -7.60 -13.13
CA ARG A 50 -14.13 -7.24 -14.54
C ARG A 50 -13.24 -6.11 -15.01
N LEU A 51 -13.14 -5.03 -14.23
CA LEU A 51 -12.28 -3.87 -14.57
C LEU A 51 -10.80 -4.22 -14.67
N VAL A 52 -10.32 -5.21 -13.92
CA VAL A 52 -8.96 -5.76 -14.08
C VAL A 52 -8.84 -6.53 -15.38
N ASN A 53 -9.83 -7.38 -15.73
CA ASN A 53 -9.83 -8.13 -16.99
C ASN A 53 -9.94 -7.23 -18.22
N GLU A 54 -10.58 -6.07 -18.08
CA GLU A 54 -10.71 -5.03 -19.10
C GLU A 54 -9.52 -4.04 -19.12
N GLU A 55 -8.46 -4.32 -18.36
CA GLU A 55 -7.24 -3.49 -18.25
C GLU A 55 -7.49 -2.04 -17.80
N GLN A 56 -8.66 -1.76 -17.19
CA GLN A 56 -8.98 -0.45 -16.62
C GLN A 56 -8.33 -0.24 -15.24
N LEU A 57 -8.02 -1.34 -14.54
CA LEU A 57 -7.33 -1.40 -13.26
C LEU A 57 -6.30 -2.51 -13.29
N SER A 58 -5.21 -2.33 -12.56
CA SER A 58 -4.24 -3.40 -12.31
C SER A 58 -4.33 -3.88 -10.87
N ARG A 59 -4.38 -5.20 -10.69
CA ARG A 59 -4.34 -5.81 -9.36
C ARG A 59 -2.89 -5.85 -8.87
N VAL A 60 -2.58 -5.04 -7.88
CA VAL A 60 -1.25 -4.98 -7.24
C VAL A 60 -1.07 -6.14 -6.26
N SER A 61 -2.11 -6.43 -5.48
CA SER A 61 -2.18 -7.54 -4.53
C SER A 61 -3.64 -7.85 -4.22
N ARG A 62 -3.89 -8.85 -3.35
CA ARG A 62 -5.25 -9.18 -2.92
C ARG A 62 -5.92 -7.97 -2.25
N GLY A 63 -7.01 -7.50 -2.86
CA GLY A 63 -7.77 -6.34 -2.37
C GLY A 63 -7.08 -4.99 -2.56
N ILE A 64 -5.95 -4.93 -3.30
CA ILE A 64 -5.21 -3.71 -3.61
C ILE A 64 -5.11 -3.56 -5.11
N PHE A 65 -5.53 -2.42 -5.61
CA PHE A 65 -5.59 -2.09 -7.03
C PHE A 65 -4.89 -0.75 -7.31
N ALA A 66 -4.48 -0.54 -8.56
CA ALA A 66 -3.90 0.71 -8.99
C ALA A 66 -4.33 1.06 -10.42
N VAL A 67 -4.40 2.35 -10.72
CA VAL A 67 -4.34 2.85 -12.09
C VAL A 67 -2.88 3.10 -12.41
N LEU A 68 -2.27 2.24 -13.23
CA LEU A 68 -0.84 2.32 -13.51
C LEU A 68 -0.50 3.56 -14.34
N GLU A 69 0.68 4.08 -14.09
CA GLU A 69 1.31 5.04 -14.98
C GLU A 69 1.88 4.28 -16.17
N LYS A 70 1.77 4.85 -17.36
CA LYS A 70 2.42 4.32 -18.55
C LYS A 70 3.63 5.18 -18.88
N ASP A 71 4.81 4.62 -18.71
CA ASP A 71 6.06 5.24 -19.13
C ASP A 71 6.34 4.86 -20.60
N PRO A 72 6.75 5.80 -21.46
CA PRO A 72 7.03 5.51 -22.87
C PRO A 72 8.12 4.45 -23.10
N HIS A 73 9.07 4.32 -22.16
CA HIS A 73 10.22 3.41 -22.27
C HIS A 73 10.10 2.16 -21.41
N LEU A 74 9.43 2.26 -20.24
CA LEU A 74 9.31 1.19 -19.27
C LEU A 74 7.96 0.47 -19.32
N GLY A 75 7.00 0.99 -20.08
CA GLY A 75 5.64 0.46 -20.12
C GLY A 75 4.86 0.78 -18.83
N GLU A 76 4.15 -0.20 -18.28
CA GLU A 76 3.36 -0.01 -17.08
C GLU A 76 4.24 0.02 -15.81
N VAL A 77 4.17 1.14 -15.08
CA VAL A 77 4.94 1.34 -13.84
C VAL A 77 4.09 0.96 -12.64
N PHE A 78 4.46 -0.13 -11.99
CA PHE A 78 3.83 -0.59 -10.77
C PHE A 78 4.27 0.25 -9.57
N PRO A 79 3.39 0.51 -8.59
CA PRO A 79 3.76 1.20 -7.37
C PRO A 79 4.80 0.40 -6.58
N THR A 80 5.77 1.11 -6.01
CA THR A 80 6.82 0.48 -5.20
C THR A 80 6.23 -0.10 -3.91
N ALA A 81 6.93 -1.08 -3.31
CA ALA A 81 6.49 -1.68 -2.06
C ALA A 81 6.45 -0.65 -0.91
N GLU A 82 7.34 0.33 -0.93
CA GLU A 82 7.37 1.45 0.03
C GLU A 82 6.12 2.34 -0.14
N LYS A 83 5.73 2.66 -1.38
CA LYS A 83 4.49 3.42 -1.67
C LYS A 83 3.25 2.67 -1.19
N ILE A 84 3.24 1.35 -1.33
CA ILE A 84 2.15 0.49 -0.84
C ILE A 84 2.13 0.49 0.70
N ALA A 85 3.29 0.31 1.36
CA ALA A 85 3.38 0.34 2.82
C ALA A 85 2.91 1.70 3.38
N GLU A 86 3.31 2.81 2.75
CA GLU A 86 2.87 4.15 3.14
C GLU A 86 1.37 4.36 2.92
N SER A 87 0.80 3.82 1.84
CA SER A 87 -0.65 3.85 1.60
C SER A 87 -1.42 3.08 2.69
N ILE A 88 -0.89 1.91 3.08
CA ILE A 88 -1.45 1.11 4.17
C ILE A 88 -1.37 1.87 5.49
N ARG A 89 -0.24 2.51 5.78
CA ARG A 89 -0.05 3.34 6.98
C ARG A 89 -1.12 4.42 7.09
N LYS A 90 -1.37 5.13 5.98
CA LYS A 90 -2.39 6.19 5.93
C LYS A 90 -3.80 5.66 6.09
N ARG A 91 -4.14 4.59 5.38
CA ARG A 91 -5.46 3.97 5.42
C ARG A 91 -5.81 3.43 6.80
N ASP A 92 -4.90 2.67 7.39
CA ASP A 92 -5.11 2.01 8.68
C ASP A 92 -4.88 2.96 9.86
N LYS A 93 -4.41 4.19 9.59
CA LYS A 93 -3.97 5.16 10.62
C LYS A 93 -2.98 4.55 11.60
N ALA A 94 -2.16 3.63 11.11
CA ALA A 94 -1.21 2.86 11.89
C ALA A 94 0.21 3.43 11.78
N ARG A 95 1.01 3.21 12.80
CA ARG A 95 2.46 3.43 12.71
C ARG A 95 3.07 2.26 11.96
N ILE A 96 3.97 2.55 11.04
CA ILE A 96 4.74 1.56 10.30
C ILE A 96 6.19 2.01 10.31
N ILE A 97 7.08 1.20 10.89
CA ILE A 97 8.50 1.49 11.03
C ILE A 97 9.29 0.39 10.33
N PRO A 98 10.18 0.71 9.37
CA PRO A 98 11.04 -0.29 8.74
C PRO A 98 12.00 -0.91 9.75
N THR A 99 12.37 -2.18 9.54
CA THR A 99 13.29 -2.93 10.42
C THR A 99 14.38 -3.60 9.62
N GLY A 100 15.42 -4.05 10.31
CA GLY A 100 16.48 -4.83 9.71
C GLY A 100 17.21 -4.06 8.60
N THR A 101 17.62 -4.77 7.57
CA THR A 101 18.29 -4.19 6.40
C THR A 101 17.51 -3.05 5.76
N LEU A 102 16.16 -3.08 5.86
CA LEU A 102 15.32 -2.01 5.32
C LEU A 102 15.50 -0.69 6.10
N ALA A 103 15.70 -0.77 7.43
CA ALA A 103 15.98 0.40 8.25
C ALA A 103 17.37 0.97 7.94
N LEU A 104 18.38 0.11 7.76
CA LEU A 104 19.72 0.52 7.34
C LEU A 104 19.70 1.21 5.97
N ASN A 105 18.98 0.64 5.02
CA ASN A 105 18.83 1.22 3.69
C ASN A 105 18.13 2.59 3.74
N ALA A 106 17.09 2.73 4.56
CA ALA A 106 16.36 3.99 4.72
C ALA A 106 17.22 5.12 5.31
N LEU A 107 18.28 4.78 6.05
CA LEU A 107 19.26 5.73 6.59
C LEU A 107 20.52 5.90 5.71
N GLY A 108 20.59 5.18 4.59
CA GLY A 108 21.77 5.20 3.70
C GLY A 108 22.96 4.39 4.23
N LEU A 109 22.79 3.61 5.32
CA LEU A 109 23.83 2.77 5.91
C LEU A 109 24.01 1.43 5.19
N SER A 110 23.15 1.09 4.26
CA SER A 110 23.23 -0.09 3.41
C SER A 110 22.66 0.18 2.04
N THR A 111 23.31 -0.35 1.01
CA THR A 111 22.83 -0.33 -0.38
C THR A 111 22.00 -1.58 -0.71
N GLN A 112 21.91 -2.54 0.20
CA GLN A 112 21.17 -3.76 -0.01
C GLN A 112 19.66 -3.50 -0.02
N ILE A 113 18.98 -3.97 -1.06
CA ILE A 113 17.53 -3.89 -1.16
C ILE A 113 16.96 -5.29 -0.86
N PRO A 114 16.33 -5.48 0.31
CA PRO A 114 15.80 -6.80 0.68
C PRO A 114 14.58 -7.16 -0.19
N THR A 115 14.42 -8.44 -0.49
CA THR A 115 13.22 -8.97 -1.14
C THR A 115 12.00 -8.91 -0.20
N ASN A 116 12.24 -9.12 1.10
CA ASN A 116 11.23 -9.03 2.14
C ASN A 116 11.38 -7.69 2.88
N LEU A 117 10.43 -6.80 2.69
CA LEU A 117 10.37 -5.52 3.38
C LEU A 117 9.61 -5.69 4.70
N VAL A 118 10.34 -5.79 5.79
CA VAL A 118 9.77 -6.03 7.11
C VAL A 118 9.56 -4.71 7.83
N TYR A 119 8.33 -4.50 8.29
CA TYR A 119 7.93 -3.34 9.09
C TYR A 119 7.30 -3.77 10.40
N LEU A 120 7.55 -3.02 11.46
CA LEU A 120 6.78 -3.06 12.70
C LEU A 120 5.55 -2.18 12.58
N THR A 121 4.43 -2.62 13.15
CA THR A 121 3.18 -1.85 13.16
C THR A 121 2.39 -2.06 14.46
N ASP A 122 1.65 -1.03 14.87
CA ASP A 122 0.59 -1.14 15.89
C ASP A 122 -0.75 -1.58 15.29
N GLY A 123 -0.85 -1.56 13.95
CA GLY A 123 -2.01 -2.05 13.22
C GLY A 123 -2.05 -3.57 13.07
N SER A 124 -2.79 -4.05 12.08
CA SER A 124 -2.95 -5.48 11.81
C SER A 124 -1.70 -6.08 11.17
N ALA A 125 -1.19 -7.18 11.75
CA ALA A 125 -0.13 -7.97 11.15
C ALA A 125 -0.64 -8.66 9.87
N ARG A 126 0.14 -8.58 8.79
CA ARG A 126 -0.20 -9.21 7.50
C ARG A 126 1.01 -9.27 6.57
N THR A 127 0.92 -10.15 5.59
CA THR A 127 1.90 -10.29 4.53
C THR A 127 1.24 -9.97 3.19
N ILE A 128 1.88 -9.12 2.38
CA ILE A 128 1.38 -8.64 1.10
C ILE A 128 2.45 -8.91 0.05
N LYS A 129 2.12 -9.74 -0.93
CA LYS A 129 3.00 -10.01 -2.07
C LYS A 129 2.80 -8.94 -3.13
N VAL A 130 3.90 -8.34 -3.60
CA VAL A 130 3.91 -7.29 -4.62
C VAL A 130 4.97 -7.65 -5.67
N GLY A 131 4.54 -8.31 -6.73
CA GLY A 131 5.47 -8.87 -7.71
C GLY A 131 6.48 -9.83 -7.08
N LYS A 132 7.76 -9.54 -7.23
CA LYS A 132 8.87 -10.33 -6.65
C LYS A 132 9.18 -9.97 -5.19
N ARG A 133 8.57 -8.93 -4.63
CA ARG A 133 8.80 -8.47 -3.25
C ARG A 133 7.65 -8.83 -2.34
N THR A 134 7.96 -8.89 -1.05
CA THR A 134 6.96 -9.17 -0.01
C THR A 134 7.04 -8.09 1.06
N ILE A 135 5.92 -7.46 1.37
CA ILE A 135 5.77 -6.57 2.53
C ILE A 135 5.26 -7.39 3.69
N VAL A 136 5.98 -7.39 4.79
CA VAL A 136 5.61 -8.09 6.03
C VAL A 136 5.38 -7.06 7.12
N LEU A 137 4.13 -6.90 7.54
CA LEU A 137 3.75 -6.08 8.69
C LEU A 137 3.72 -6.97 9.92
N LYS A 138 4.65 -6.77 10.86
CA LYS A 138 4.72 -7.49 12.14
C LYS A 138 4.15 -6.62 13.25
N LYS A 139 3.22 -7.16 14.02
CA LYS A 139 2.69 -6.46 15.19
C LYS A 139 3.80 -6.22 16.21
N ALA A 140 3.92 -4.99 16.66
CA ALA A 140 4.90 -4.61 17.69
C ALA A 140 4.19 -4.11 18.94
N SER A 141 4.86 -4.25 20.09
CA SER A 141 4.38 -3.67 21.33
C SER A 141 4.47 -2.14 21.28
N PRO A 142 3.62 -1.41 22.02
CA PRO A 142 3.69 0.05 22.12
C PRO A 142 5.09 0.56 22.47
N LYS A 143 5.82 -0.17 23.34
CA LYS A 143 7.20 0.17 23.72
C LYS A 143 8.15 0.22 22.52
N ASN A 144 8.02 -0.70 21.55
CA ASN A 144 8.87 -0.74 20.35
C ASN A 144 8.51 0.35 19.32
N LEU A 145 7.35 0.98 19.47
CA LEU A 145 6.84 2.05 18.61
C LEU A 145 6.77 3.40 19.32
N SER A 146 7.26 3.48 20.59
CA SER A 146 7.17 4.67 21.44
C SER A 146 8.13 5.80 21.04
N ALA A 147 9.09 5.51 20.15
CA ALA A 147 10.00 6.55 19.64
C ALA A 147 9.21 7.69 19.01
N ILE A 148 9.43 8.90 19.50
CA ILE A 148 8.78 10.11 19.02
C ILE A 148 9.44 10.50 17.70
N GLY A 149 8.65 10.53 16.62
CA GLY A 149 9.11 10.88 15.27
C GLY A 149 9.46 9.66 14.41
N SER A 150 9.34 9.85 13.11
CA SER A 150 9.59 8.79 12.12
C SER A 150 11.07 8.37 12.06
N ILE A 151 11.97 9.33 12.14
CA ILE A 151 13.44 9.10 12.06
C ILE A 151 13.94 8.33 13.27
N SER A 152 13.56 8.73 14.49
CA SER A 152 14.03 8.06 15.72
C SER A 152 13.67 6.58 15.75
N GLY A 153 12.47 6.23 15.25
CA GLY A 153 12.05 4.83 15.14
C GLY A 153 12.93 4.03 14.18
N ILE A 154 13.29 4.62 13.04
CA ILE A 154 14.16 3.99 12.04
C ILE A 154 15.57 3.80 12.60
N VAL A 155 16.15 4.84 13.25
CA VAL A 155 17.47 4.78 13.88
C VAL A 155 17.55 3.66 14.93
N ILE A 156 16.56 3.56 15.81
CA ILE A 156 16.52 2.47 16.81
C ILE A 156 16.49 1.09 16.14
N GLN A 157 15.77 0.91 15.05
CA GLN A 157 15.73 -0.38 14.34
C GLN A 157 17.04 -0.66 13.58
N ALA A 158 17.67 0.36 13.01
CA ALA A 158 18.97 0.23 12.37
C ALA A 158 20.07 -0.15 13.37
N LEU A 159 20.11 0.52 14.53
CA LEU A 159 21.07 0.20 15.60
C LEU A 159 20.87 -1.22 16.16
N LYS A 160 19.62 -1.69 16.25
CA LYS A 160 19.34 -3.07 16.65
C LYS A 160 19.85 -4.08 15.63
N GLU A 161 19.79 -3.75 14.34
CA GLU A 161 20.28 -4.63 13.27
C GLU A 161 21.81 -4.68 13.22
N ILE A 162 22.47 -3.54 13.38
CA ILE A 162 23.94 -3.46 13.46
C ILE A 162 24.45 -4.27 14.66
N GLY A 163 23.72 -4.22 15.79
CA GLY A 163 24.15 -4.84 17.04
C GLY A 163 25.14 -3.96 17.82
N LYS A 164 25.09 -4.05 19.15
CA LYS A 164 25.86 -3.18 20.05
C LYS A 164 27.37 -3.24 19.82
N GLU A 165 27.88 -4.37 19.39
CA GLU A 165 29.30 -4.65 19.23
C GLU A 165 29.88 -4.09 17.92
N ASN A 166 29.02 -3.72 17.00
CA ASN A 166 29.39 -3.28 15.65
C ASN A 166 29.10 -1.79 15.41
N VAL A 167 28.56 -1.06 16.38
CA VAL A 167 28.30 0.38 16.27
C VAL A 167 29.62 1.13 16.47
N THR A 168 30.07 1.84 15.44
CA THR A 168 31.24 2.70 15.51
C THR A 168 30.87 4.13 15.90
N GLU A 169 31.80 4.93 16.43
CA GLU A 169 31.57 6.34 16.78
C GLU A 169 31.11 7.20 15.60
N ILE A 170 31.38 6.76 14.36
CA ILE A 170 30.98 7.46 13.13
C ILE A 170 29.45 7.29 12.84
N GLU A 171 28.82 6.29 13.46
CA GLU A 171 27.39 5.94 13.23
C GLU A 171 26.47 6.47 14.33
N ILE A 172 27.02 7.17 15.33
CA ILE A 172 26.30 7.82 16.42
C ILE A 172 26.20 9.32 16.17
#